data_834c24811d54337a1593706ef40d2b50
#
_entry.id   834c24811d54337a1593706ef40d2b50
#
_cell.length_a   1.000
_cell.length_b   1.000
_cell.length_c   1.000
_cell.angle_alpha   90.00
_cell.angle_beta   90.00
_cell.angle_gamma   90.00
#
_symmetry.space_group_name_H-M   'P 1'
#
loop_
_entity.id
_entity.type
_entity.pdbx_description
1 polymer ?
#
loop_
_entity_poly.entity_id
_entity_poly.type
_entity_poly.pdbx_seq_one_letter_code
_entity_poly.pdbx_strand_id
1 'polypeptide(L)'
;MKRKLLYVTGSRAEYGIMKRLLKSLKDDPDIDLSIIATGMHCDSEYGYTYKTIENDGFLIEKLIDLQLKNKTNADVLKTMSICQQAFGKHFQEKKYDSVIILG
;
A
#
# COMPACT_ATOMS: atom_id res chain seq x y z
N MET A 1 5.17 12.03 -21.43
CA MET A 1 5.41 10.70 -20.83
C MET A 1 5.06 10.74 -19.36
N LYS A 2 4.20 9.83 -18.89
CA LYS A 2 3.80 9.79 -17.48
C LYS A 2 4.84 9.08 -16.64
N ARG A 3 5.13 9.65 -15.46
CA ARG A 3 5.92 8.96 -14.44
C ARG A 3 5.04 8.01 -13.67
N LYS A 4 5.51 6.80 -13.50
CA LYS A 4 4.80 5.77 -12.72
C LYS A 4 5.27 5.84 -11.28
N LEU A 5 4.39 6.29 -10.39
CA LEU A 5 4.65 6.36 -8.96
C LEU A 5 3.82 5.32 -8.23
N LEU A 6 4.43 4.62 -7.30
CA LEU A 6 3.75 3.70 -6.41
C LEU A 6 3.77 4.26 -4.99
N TYR A 7 2.61 4.31 -4.36
CA TYR A 7 2.50 4.57 -2.93
C TYR A 7 2.09 3.30 -2.21
N VAL A 8 2.88 2.92 -1.20
CA VAL A 8 2.58 1.76 -0.35
C VAL A 8 2.10 2.26 1.01
N THR A 9 0.91 1.86 1.41
CA THR A 9 0.33 2.27 2.69
C THR A 9 -0.02 1.07 3.55
N GLY A 10 0.40 1.10 4.82
CA GLY A 10 0.20 0.02 5.77
C GLY A 10 -0.83 0.30 6.85
N SER A 11 -1.26 1.56 7.02
CA SER A 11 -2.22 1.91 8.06
C SER A 11 -3.06 3.12 7.66
N ARG A 12 -4.26 3.21 8.27
CA ARG A 12 -5.16 4.34 8.05
C ARG A 12 -4.57 5.66 8.51
N ALA A 13 -3.83 5.67 9.63
CA ALA A 13 -3.21 6.88 10.15
C ALA A 13 -2.19 7.45 9.16
N GLU A 14 -1.36 6.61 8.61
CA GLU A 14 -0.37 6.98 7.59
C GLU A 14 -1.06 7.54 6.35
N TYR A 15 -2.06 6.84 5.85
CA TYR A 15 -2.84 7.26 4.69
C TYR A 15 -3.50 8.63 4.92
N GLY A 16 -4.06 8.86 6.13
CA GLY A 16 -4.70 10.13 6.47
C GLY A 16 -3.75 11.33 6.34
N ILE A 17 -2.48 11.14 6.71
CA ILE A 17 -1.45 12.17 6.56
C ILE A 17 -1.15 12.45 5.09
N MET A 18 -1.11 11.40 4.28
CA MET A 18 -0.68 11.48 2.88
C MET A 18 -1.80 11.81 1.90
N LYS A 19 -3.05 11.74 2.32
CA LYS A 19 -4.21 11.85 1.44
C LYS A 19 -4.18 13.07 0.51
N ARG A 20 -3.84 14.25 1.03
CA ARG A 20 -3.78 15.48 0.22
C ARG A 20 -2.74 15.39 -0.89
N LEU A 21 -1.54 14.89 -0.54
CA LEU A 21 -0.48 14.71 -1.51
C LEU A 21 -0.89 13.71 -2.58
N LEU A 22 -1.50 12.60 -2.17
CA LEU A 22 -1.96 11.57 -3.11
C LEU A 22 -2.99 12.13 -4.08
N LYS A 23 -3.90 12.96 -3.60
CA LYS A 23 -4.90 13.59 -4.46
C LYS A 23 -4.26 14.51 -5.49
N SER A 24 -3.27 15.31 -5.08
CA SER A 24 -2.52 16.17 -6.00
C SER A 24 -1.79 15.36 -7.05
N LEU A 25 -1.18 14.24 -6.66
CA LEU A 25 -0.49 13.36 -7.58
C LEU A 25 -1.45 12.68 -8.55
N LYS A 26 -2.62 12.25 -8.07
CA LYS A 26 -3.65 11.63 -8.90
C LYS A 26 -4.15 12.58 -9.98
N ASP A 27 -4.33 13.85 -9.63
CA ASP A 27 -4.86 14.87 -10.53
C ASP A 27 -3.81 15.42 -11.50
N ASP A 28 -2.54 15.09 -11.30
CA ASP A 28 -1.46 15.53 -12.19
C ASP A 28 -1.44 14.70 -13.47
N PRO A 29 -1.59 15.32 -14.67
CA PRO A 29 -1.64 14.57 -15.93
C PRO A 29 -0.32 13.90 -16.30
N ASP A 30 0.79 14.31 -15.68
CA ASP A 30 2.11 13.73 -15.95
C ASP A 30 2.47 12.59 -15.02
N ILE A 31 1.56 12.22 -14.09
CA ILE A 31 1.80 11.20 -13.11
C ILE A 31 0.75 10.10 -13.21
N ASP A 32 1.22 8.86 -13.25
CA ASP A 32 0.39 7.66 -13.13
C ASP A 32 0.61 7.09 -11.74
N LEU A 33 -0.34 7.35 -10.83
CA LEU A 33 -0.26 6.93 -9.44
C LEU A 33 -0.91 5.57 -9.24
N SER A 34 -0.16 4.65 -8.65
CA SER A 34 -0.67 3.36 -8.21
C SER A 34 -0.57 3.27 -6.70
N ILE A 35 -1.52 2.59 -6.07
CA ILE A 35 -1.56 2.42 -4.62
C ILE A 35 -1.61 0.94 -4.30
N ILE A 36 -0.73 0.49 -3.39
CA ILE A 36 -0.81 -0.83 -2.78
C ILE A 36 -1.17 -0.63 -1.31
N ALA A 37 -2.26 -1.27 -0.88
CA ALA A 37 -2.65 -1.29 0.53
C ALA A 37 -2.24 -2.63 1.13
N THR A 38 -1.63 -2.58 2.29
CA THR A 38 -1.10 -3.76 2.97
C THR A 38 -1.23 -3.60 4.50
N GLY A 39 -0.77 -4.57 5.25
CA GLY A 39 -0.75 -4.50 6.71
C GLY A 39 -2.14 -4.35 7.31
N MET A 40 -2.32 -3.32 8.12
CA MET A 40 -3.58 -3.05 8.82
C MET A 40 -4.77 -2.83 7.90
N HIS A 41 -4.54 -2.31 6.69
CA HIS A 41 -5.62 -2.08 5.73
C HIS A 41 -6.34 -3.36 5.33
N CYS A 42 -5.66 -4.50 5.39
CA CYS A 42 -6.18 -5.80 4.99
C CYS A 42 -6.66 -6.63 6.19
N ASP A 43 -6.64 -6.08 7.40
CA ASP A 43 -6.95 -6.82 8.61
C ASP A 43 -8.37 -6.54 9.09
N SER A 44 -9.14 -7.60 9.36
CA SER A 44 -10.51 -7.49 9.85
C SER A 44 -10.59 -6.84 11.24
N GLU A 45 -9.56 -7.01 12.08
CA GLU A 45 -9.50 -6.37 13.40
C GLU A 45 -9.49 -4.85 13.30
N TYR A 46 -8.96 -4.30 12.19
CA TYR A 46 -8.94 -2.87 11.91
C TYR A 46 -10.04 -2.44 10.95
N GLY A 47 -11.02 -3.33 10.67
CA GLY A 47 -12.19 -3.01 9.86
C GLY A 47 -11.92 -2.89 8.37
N TYR A 48 -10.88 -3.54 7.85
CA TYR A 48 -10.52 -3.48 6.42
C TYR A 48 -10.44 -2.04 5.91
N THR A 49 -9.55 -1.25 6.52
CA THR A 49 -9.46 0.19 6.26
C THR A 49 -9.08 0.56 4.81
N TYR A 50 -8.69 -0.41 3.96
CA TYR A 50 -8.50 -0.16 2.53
C TYR A 50 -9.77 0.40 1.87
N LYS A 51 -10.94 0.10 2.42
CA LYS A 51 -12.22 0.62 1.92
C LYS A 51 -12.30 2.14 2.02
N THR A 52 -11.66 2.73 3.01
CA THR A 52 -11.57 4.18 3.15
C THR A 52 -10.86 4.80 1.95
N ILE A 53 -9.78 4.17 1.50
CA ILE A 53 -9.01 4.63 0.34
C ILE A 53 -9.87 4.57 -0.93
N GLU A 54 -10.59 3.48 -1.12
CA GLU A 54 -11.49 3.32 -2.25
C GLU A 54 -12.62 4.34 -2.24
N ASN A 55 -13.20 4.60 -1.05
CA ASN A 55 -14.28 5.58 -0.89
C ASN A 55 -13.83 7.01 -1.19
N ASP A 56 -12.55 7.29 -1.01
CA ASP A 56 -11.96 8.60 -1.34
C ASP A 56 -11.68 8.77 -2.85
N GLY A 57 -12.00 7.76 -3.65
CA GLY A 57 -11.87 7.84 -5.09
C GLY A 57 -10.55 7.34 -5.66
N PHE A 58 -9.71 6.71 -4.83
CA PHE A 58 -8.44 6.14 -5.30
C PHE A 58 -8.63 4.69 -5.74
N LEU A 59 -7.94 4.32 -6.82
CA LEU A 59 -7.86 2.95 -7.26
C LEU A 59 -6.70 2.26 -6.55
N ILE A 60 -7.03 1.16 -5.86
CA ILE A 60 -6.00 0.31 -5.24
C ILE A 60 -5.60 -0.75 -6.26
N GLU A 61 -4.34 -0.72 -6.68
CA GLU A 61 -3.84 -1.66 -7.68
C GLU A 61 -3.76 -3.07 -7.11
N LYS A 62 -3.35 -3.20 -5.85
CA LYS A 62 -3.22 -4.50 -5.21
C LYS A 62 -3.38 -4.40 -3.70
N LEU A 63 -4.06 -5.40 -3.13
CA LEU A 63 -4.12 -5.61 -1.68
C LEU A 63 -3.14 -6.72 -1.33
N ILE A 64 -2.22 -6.45 -0.41
CA ILE A 64 -1.26 -7.45 0.06
C ILE A 64 -1.54 -7.72 1.53
N ASP A 65 -2.16 -8.86 1.79
CA ASP A 65 -2.46 -9.30 3.15
C ASP A 65 -1.21 -9.96 3.76
N LEU A 66 -0.69 -9.33 4.80
CA LEU A 66 0.49 -9.83 5.52
C LEU A 66 0.14 -10.88 6.59
N GLN A 67 -1.15 -11.18 6.77
CA GLN A 67 -1.63 -12.13 7.77
C GLN A 67 -1.08 -11.80 9.17
N LEU A 68 -1.33 -10.55 9.60
CA LEU A 68 -0.78 -10.03 10.85
C LEU A 68 -1.20 -10.88 12.06
N LYS A 69 -0.21 -11.50 12.72
CA LYS A 69 -0.36 -12.27 13.95
C LYS A 69 0.88 -12.04 14.79
N ASN A 70 1.03 -10.84 15.33
CA ASN A 70 2.26 -10.42 15.99
C ASN A 70 2.32 -10.83 17.47
N LYS A 71 2.04 -12.11 17.77
CA LYS A 71 2.04 -12.64 19.14
C LYS A 71 3.39 -13.21 19.57
N THR A 72 4.20 -13.68 18.62
CA THR A 72 5.50 -14.28 18.86
C THR A 72 6.54 -13.78 17.88
N ASN A 73 7.82 -14.01 18.20
CA ASN A 73 8.90 -13.68 17.25
C ASN A 73 8.76 -14.45 15.95
N ALA A 74 8.28 -15.70 16.00
CA ALA A 74 8.04 -16.51 14.82
C ALA A 74 6.95 -15.88 13.94
N ASP A 75 5.90 -15.31 14.54
CA ASP A 75 4.84 -14.62 13.81
C ASP A 75 5.39 -13.39 13.07
N VAL A 76 6.25 -12.62 13.72
CA VAL A 76 6.89 -11.45 13.11
C VAL A 76 7.74 -11.85 11.91
N LEU A 77 8.56 -12.90 12.06
CA LEU A 77 9.39 -13.40 10.97
C LEU A 77 8.54 -13.90 9.80
N LYS A 78 7.43 -14.58 10.09
CA LYS A 78 6.50 -15.04 9.06
C LYS A 78 5.90 -13.86 8.29
N THR A 79 5.47 -12.82 8.99
CA THR A 79 4.94 -11.61 8.38
C THR A 79 5.96 -10.96 7.45
N MET A 80 7.21 -10.85 7.89
CA MET A 80 8.29 -10.30 7.07
C MET A 80 8.52 -11.13 5.80
N SER A 81 8.48 -12.46 5.93
CA SER A 81 8.65 -13.37 4.79
C SER A 81 7.54 -13.19 3.76
N ILE A 82 6.28 -13.13 4.21
CA ILE A 82 5.13 -12.90 3.34
C ILE A 82 5.28 -11.56 2.61
N CYS A 83 5.68 -10.52 3.33
CA CYS A 83 5.90 -9.20 2.77
C CYS A 83 6.95 -9.23 1.66
N GLN A 84 8.11 -9.81 1.93
CA GLN A 84 9.20 -9.90 0.97
C GLN A 84 8.79 -10.66 -0.30
N GLN A 85 8.11 -11.78 -0.14
CA GLN A 85 7.68 -12.60 -1.27
C GLN A 85 6.64 -11.86 -2.13
N ALA A 86 5.64 -11.26 -1.48
CA ALA A 86 4.55 -10.59 -2.19
C ALA A 86 5.06 -9.37 -2.96
N PHE A 87 5.87 -8.52 -2.32
CA PHE A 87 6.42 -7.33 -2.98
C PHE A 87 7.46 -7.69 -4.02
N GLY A 88 8.29 -8.70 -3.76
CA GLY A 88 9.26 -9.19 -4.74
C GLY A 88 8.59 -9.64 -6.03
N LYS A 89 7.52 -10.43 -5.91
CA LYS A 89 6.74 -10.86 -7.06
C LYS A 89 6.10 -9.69 -7.79
N HIS A 90 5.52 -8.75 -7.04
CA HIS A 90 4.85 -7.60 -7.64
C HIS A 90 5.84 -6.75 -8.44
N PHE A 91 7.02 -6.48 -7.90
CA PHE A 91 8.04 -5.68 -8.60
C PHE A 91 8.68 -6.40 -9.79
N GLN A 92 8.57 -7.72 -9.88
CA GLN A 92 8.95 -8.44 -11.08
C GLN A 92 7.94 -8.23 -12.21
N GLU A 93 6.66 -8.10 -11.87
CA GLU A 93 5.56 -7.97 -12.84
C GLU A 93 5.31 -6.51 -13.23
N LYS A 94 5.57 -5.57 -12.32
CA LYS A 94 5.29 -4.14 -12.52
C LYS A 94 6.51 -3.31 -12.25
N LYS A 95 6.74 -2.31 -13.10
CA LYS A 95 7.86 -1.38 -12.96
C LYS A 95 7.34 0.02 -12.61
N TYR A 96 8.02 0.67 -11.69
CA TYR A 96 7.69 2.02 -11.25
C TYR A 96 8.93 2.90 -11.32
N ASP A 97 8.75 4.19 -11.58
CA ASP A 97 9.85 5.15 -11.57
C ASP A 97 10.28 5.49 -10.14
N SER A 98 9.32 5.51 -9.22
CA SER A 98 9.58 5.78 -7.80
C SER A 98 8.54 5.11 -6.93
N VAL A 99 8.95 4.79 -5.71
CA VAL A 99 8.07 4.22 -4.69
C VAL A 99 8.06 5.17 -3.50
N ILE A 100 6.87 5.55 -3.04
CA ILE A 100 6.69 6.45 -1.91
C ILE A 100 6.23 5.64 -0.71
N ILE A 101 6.92 5.77 0.39
CA ILE A 101 6.53 5.18 1.67
C ILE A 101 6.66 6.25 2.76
N LEU A 102 5.81 6.15 3.77
CA LEU A 102 5.90 6.96 4.98
C LEU A 102 6.37 6.06 6.11
N GLY A 103 7.47 6.39 6.69
CA GLY A 103 8.02 5.54 7.73
C GLY A 103 8.64 6.28 8.88
#